data_cc79dddb46b614aa9c600d998c8a5486
#
_entry.id   cc79dddb46b614aa9c600d998c8a5486
#
_cell.length_a   1.000
_cell.length_b   1.000
_cell.length_c   1.000
_cell.angle_alpha   90.00
_cell.angle_beta   90.00
_cell.angle_gamma   90.00
#
_symmetry.space_group_name_H-M   'P 1'
#
loop_
_entity.id
_entity.type
_entity.pdbx_description
1 polymer ?
#
loop_
_entity_poly.entity_id
_entity_poly.type
_entity_poly.pdbx_seq_one_letter_code
_entity_poly.pdbx_strand_id
1 'polypeptide(L)'
;MTREMVVKRPRSKPIALPPLIPGIERVQEMVILGVTISDRIGFGAHIDKICCKARQSMFALRVLVAHGLHGQRLFDVVRATTLARLLYASSVWWGFATVGEHKRLNGIMRKMTRPGFLPADVPSFDKHCSRAYSTLFRSILLNPCHFQFIHIIKSHFSQI
;
A
#
# COMPACT_ATOMS: atom_id res chain seq x y z
N MET A 1 -14.76 -20.55 -2.17
CA MET A 1 -15.26 -20.12 -3.50
C MET A 1 -14.07 -19.64 -4.29
N THR A 2 -13.80 -20.26 -5.45
CA THR A 2 -12.64 -19.89 -6.30
C THR A 2 -13.04 -18.72 -7.20
N ARG A 3 -12.13 -17.75 -7.36
CA ARG A 3 -12.33 -16.57 -8.22
C ARG A 3 -11.20 -16.42 -9.20
N GLU A 4 -11.48 -15.91 -10.39
CA GLU A 4 -10.48 -15.56 -11.39
C GLU A 4 -10.51 -14.05 -11.69
N MET A 5 -9.36 -13.50 -12.00
CA MET A 5 -9.24 -12.13 -12.51
C MET A 5 -8.32 -12.15 -13.73
N VAL A 6 -8.82 -11.64 -14.85
CA VAL A 6 -8.02 -11.49 -16.06
C VAL A 6 -7.33 -10.14 -16.02
N VAL A 7 -6.02 -10.16 -15.85
CA VAL A 7 -5.22 -8.93 -15.79
C VAL A 7 -5.04 -8.36 -17.20
N LYS A 8 -5.36 -7.09 -17.34
CA LYS A 8 -5.28 -6.34 -18.61
C LYS A 8 -4.14 -5.33 -18.53
N ARG A 9 -3.41 -5.17 -19.63
CA ARG A 9 -2.39 -4.13 -19.70
C ARG A 9 -3.05 -2.75 -19.53
N PRO A 10 -2.50 -1.87 -18.65
CA PRO A 10 -2.99 -0.50 -18.53
C PRO A 10 -3.00 0.21 -19.90
N ARG A 11 -4.06 0.94 -20.20
CA ARG A 11 -4.24 1.68 -21.47
C ARG A 11 -4.25 0.83 -22.76
N SER A 12 -4.40 -0.50 -22.66
CA SER A 12 -4.58 -1.34 -23.85
C SER A 12 -5.97 -1.15 -24.46
N LYS A 13 -6.05 -1.37 -25.79
CA LYS A 13 -7.35 -1.48 -26.48
C LYS A 13 -8.16 -2.64 -25.87
N PRO A 14 -9.51 -2.61 -26.01
CA PRO A 14 -10.34 -3.72 -25.60
C PRO A 14 -9.85 -5.02 -26.26
N ILE A 15 -9.49 -5.99 -25.47
CA ILE A 15 -9.07 -7.32 -25.94
C ILE A 15 -10.23 -8.27 -25.62
N ALA A 16 -10.53 -9.18 -26.56
CA ALA A 16 -11.47 -10.25 -26.29
C ALA A 16 -11.01 -11.06 -25.05
N LEU A 17 -11.91 -11.18 -24.08
CA LEU A 17 -11.61 -11.92 -22.87
C LEU A 17 -11.68 -13.42 -23.17
N PRO A 18 -10.86 -14.25 -22.53
CA PRO A 18 -10.99 -15.70 -22.62
C PRO A 18 -12.38 -16.14 -22.10
N PRO A 19 -12.91 -17.28 -22.57
CA PRO A 19 -14.19 -17.78 -22.12
C PRO A 19 -14.21 -17.95 -20.59
N LEU A 20 -15.40 -17.85 -20.00
CA LEU A 20 -15.59 -18.09 -18.56
C LEU A 20 -15.33 -19.54 -18.22
N ILE A 21 -14.63 -19.81 -17.14
CA ILE A 21 -14.43 -21.15 -16.62
C ILE A 21 -15.66 -21.54 -15.79
N PRO A 22 -16.34 -22.65 -16.09
CA PRO A 22 -17.51 -23.07 -15.33
C PRO A 22 -17.22 -23.22 -13.83
N GLY A 23 -18.10 -22.66 -13.00
CA GLY A 23 -17.97 -22.72 -11.54
C GLY A 23 -16.96 -21.75 -10.91
N ILE A 24 -16.30 -20.89 -11.72
CA ILE A 24 -15.38 -19.86 -11.22
C ILE A 24 -15.96 -18.48 -11.51
N GLU A 25 -16.08 -17.66 -10.46
CA GLU A 25 -16.55 -16.29 -10.57
C GLU A 25 -15.42 -15.38 -11.12
N ARG A 26 -15.69 -14.70 -12.24
CA ARG A 26 -14.76 -13.70 -12.77
C ARG A 26 -15.02 -12.35 -12.11
N VAL A 27 -13.96 -11.77 -11.52
CA VAL A 27 -14.02 -10.51 -10.80
C VAL A 27 -13.09 -9.46 -11.44
N GLN A 28 -13.42 -8.18 -11.25
CA GLN A 28 -12.58 -7.06 -11.69
C GLN A 28 -11.59 -6.60 -10.61
N GLU A 29 -11.84 -6.97 -9.37
CA GLU A 29 -10.96 -6.68 -8.23
C GLU A 29 -10.77 -7.94 -7.40
N MET A 30 -9.55 -8.13 -6.92
CA MET A 30 -9.19 -9.28 -6.08
C MET A 30 -8.34 -8.82 -4.90
N VAL A 31 -8.56 -9.44 -3.75
CA VAL A 31 -7.72 -9.24 -2.57
C VAL A 31 -6.67 -10.34 -2.53
N ILE A 32 -5.41 -9.96 -2.64
CA ILE A 32 -4.26 -10.87 -2.57
C ILE A 32 -3.39 -10.44 -1.39
N LEU A 33 -3.22 -11.33 -0.41
CA LEU A 33 -2.44 -11.06 0.81
C LEU A 33 -2.82 -9.71 1.48
N GLY A 34 -4.13 -9.39 1.53
CA GLY A 34 -4.62 -8.16 2.15
C GLY A 34 -4.57 -6.90 1.27
N VAL A 35 -3.98 -6.97 0.08
CA VAL A 35 -3.93 -5.87 -0.89
C VAL A 35 -5.00 -6.07 -1.95
N THR A 36 -5.85 -5.06 -2.18
CA THR A 36 -6.86 -5.07 -3.25
C THR A 36 -6.23 -4.60 -4.55
N ILE A 37 -6.31 -5.42 -5.59
CA ILE A 37 -5.75 -5.15 -6.92
C ILE A 37 -6.89 -5.21 -7.92
N SER A 38 -6.95 -4.25 -8.86
CA SER A 38 -7.88 -4.30 -9.98
C SER A 38 -7.31 -5.04 -11.19
N ASP A 39 -8.18 -5.40 -12.13
CA ASP A 39 -7.84 -6.08 -13.39
C ASP A 39 -6.87 -5.27 -14.29
N ARG A 40 -6.66 -3.98 -14.00
CA ARG A 40 -5.69 -3.10 -14.68
C ARG A 40 -4.45 -2.78 -13.86
N ILE A 41 -4.17 -3.59 -12.84
CA ILE A 41 -3.03 -3.40 -11.92
C ILE A 41 -3.14 -2.04 -11.20
N GLY A 42 -4.37 -1.64 -10.85
CA GLY A 42 -4.64 -0.43 -10.07
C GLY A 42 -4.86 -0.75 -8.60
N PHE A 43 -4.49 0.17 -7.72
CA PHE A 43 -4.60 0.02 -6.27
C PHE A 43 -5.54 1.04 -5.63
N GLY A 44 -6.33 1.77 -6.43
CA GLY A 44 -7.23 2.82 -5.95
C GLY A 44 -8.18 2.33 -4.85
N ALA A 45 -8.86 1.19 -5.07
CA ALA A 45 -9.76 0.59 -4.09
C ALA A 45 -9.04 0.19 -2.78
N HIS A 46 -7.78 -0.29 -2.87
CA HIS A 46 -6.96 -0.54 -1.69
C HIS A 46 -6.67 0.73 -0.91
N ILE A 47 -6.23 1.79 -1.61
CA ILE A 47 -5.90 3.09 -1.02
C ILE A 47 -7.14 3.73 -0.39
N ASP A 48 -8.31 3.63 -1.01
CA ASP A 48 -9.57 4.09 -0.44
C ASP A 48 -9.89 3.38 0.87
N LYS A 49 -9.74 2.06 0.90
CA LYS A 49 -9.97 1.22 2.07
C LYS A 49 -9.05 1.57 3.23
N ILE A 50 -7.74 1.70 2.99
CA ILE A 50 -6.79 2.05 4.05
C ILE A 50 -6.99 3.49 4.54
N CYS A 51 -7.32 4.43 3.66
CA CYS A 51 -7.66 5.80 4.03
C CYS A 51 -8.92 5.86 4.91
N CYS A 52 -9.96 5.08 4.58
CA CYS A 52 -11.17 4.98 5.37
C CYS A 52 -10.87 4.44 6.78
N LYS A 53 -10.10 3.34 6.85
CA LYS A 53 -9.68 2.74 8.13
C LYS A 53 -8.83 3.68 8.98
N ALA A 54 -7.94 4.46 8.37
CA ALA A 54 -7.15 5.45 9.08
C ALA A 54 -8.03 6.57 9.69
N ARG A 55 -9.07 7.02 8.96
CA ARG A 55 -10.03 8.01 9.50
C ARG A 55 -10.82 7.44 10.67
N GLN A 56 -11.26 6.18 10.61
CA GLN A 56 -11.92 5.50 11.74
C GLN A 56 -10.98 5.41 12.95
N SER A 57 -9.72 5.05 12.74
CA SER A 57 -8.71 5.01 13.81
C SER A 57 -8.53 6.37 14.48
N MET A 58 -8.56 7.48 13.73
CA MET A 58 -8.43 8.83 14.31
C MET A 58 -9.57 9.17 15.29
N PHE A 59 -10.77 8.63 15.06
CA PHE A 59 -11.86 8.78 16.05
C PHE A 59 -11.51 8.05 17.35
N ALA A 60 -11.08 6.79 17.27
CA ALA A 60 -10.68 6.02 18.45
C ALA A 60 -9.51 6.69 19.20
N LEU A 61 -8.53 7.27 18.47
CA LEU A 61 -7.42 8.00 19.08
C LEU A 61 -7.88 9.24 19.88
N ARG A 62 -8.90 9.97 19.40
CA ARG A 62 -9.49 11.08 20.16
C ARG A 62 -10.09 10.61 21.48
N VAL A 63 -10.76 9.47 21.47
CA VAL A 63 -11.33 8.88 22.69
C VAL A 63 -10.20 8.51 23.67
N LEU A 64 -9.14 7.89 23.19
CA LEU A 64 -7.99 7.54 24.03
C LEU A 64 -7.33 8.78 24.64
N VAL A 65 -7.18 9.85 23.86
CA VAL A 65 -6.67 11.15 24.37
C VAL A 65 -7.58 11.73 25.44
N ALA A 66 -8.90 11.67 25.25
CA ALA A 66 -9.87 12.14 26.23
C ALA A 66 -9.79 11.33 27.54
N HIS A 67 -9.36 10.08 27.49
CA HIS A 67 -9.10 9.23 28.65
C HIS A 67 -7.65 9.33 29.20
N GLY A 68 -6.90 10.36 28.80
CA GLY A 68 -5.58 10.67 29.38
C GLY A 68 -4.40 9.97 28.71
N LEU A 69 -4.58 9.32 27.56
CA LEU A 69 -3.44 8.74 26.81
C LEU A 69 -2.72 9.81 26.02
N HIS A 70 -1.50 10.16 26.42
CA HIS A 70 -0.69 11.21 25.78
C HIS A 70 0.76 10.80 25.58
N GLY A 71 1.50 11.62 24.82
CA GLY A 71 2.95 11.50 24.65
C GLY A 71 3.37 10.20 23.99
N GLN A 72 4.48 9.62 24.44
CA GLN A 72 5.10 8.45 23.80
C GLN A 72 4.14 7.25 23.70
N ARG A 73 3.35 6.98 24.73
CA ARG A 73 2.39 5.87 24.72
C ARG A 73 1.34 6.01 23.61
N LEU A 74 0.85 7.24 23.39
CA LEU A 74 -0.06 7.53 22.29
C LEU A 74 0.63 7.30 20.94
N PHE A 75 1.87 7.79 20.77
CA PHE A 75 2.65 7.59 19.55
C PHE A 75 2.88 6.12 19.23
N ASP A 76 3.16 5.29 20.22
CA ASP A 76 3.36 3.85 20.03
C ASP A 76 2.06 3.16 19.58
N VAL A 77 0.91 3.53 20.16
CA VAL A 77 -0.40 3.04 19.70
C VAL A 77 -0.68 3.46 18.26
N VAL A 78 -0.45 4.72 17.90
CA VAL A 78 -0.67 5.20 16.53
C VAL A 78 0.25 4.48 15.54
N ARG A 79 1.52 4.29 15.90
CA ARG A 79 2.51 3.57 15.10
C ARG A 79 2.09 2.12 14.88
N ALA A 80 1.74 1.42 15.94
CA ALA A 80 1.40 -0.01 15.89
C ALA A 80 0.06 -0.28 15.18
N THR A 81 -0.87 0.66 15.19
CA THR A 81 -2.22 0.46 14.63
C THR A 81 -2.41 1.16 13.29
N THR A 82 -2.45 2.48 13.30
CA THR A 82 -2.82 3.28 12.13
C THR A 82 -1.70 3.36 11.11
N LEU A 83 -0.47 3.68 11.56
CA LEU A 83 0.67 3.84 10.66
C LEU A 83 1.11 2.49 10.08
N ALA A 84 1.15 1.43 10.89
CA ALA A 84 1.45 0.08 10.42
C ALA A 84 0.48 -0.38 9.33
N ARG A 85 -0.84 -0.10 9.49
CA ARG A 85 -1.85 -0.42 8.48
C ARG A 85 -1.68 0.39 7.21
N LEU A 86 -1.41 1.69 7.32
CA LEU A 86 -1.17 2.56 6.16
C LEU A 86 0.06 2.15 5.37
N LEU A 87 1.12 1.69 6.04
CA LEU A 87 2.38 1.31 5.41
C LEU A 87 2.42 -0.17 5.01
N TYR A 88 1.38 -0.94 5.36
CA TYR A 88 1.33 -2.36 5.02
C TYR A 88 1.49 -2.57 3.50
N ALA A 89 2.46 -3.39 3.13
CA ALA A 89 2.79 -3.71 1.74
C ALA A 89 2.97 -2.47 0.82
N SER A 90 3.33 -1.30 1.37
CA SER A 90 3.47 -0.05 0.60
C SER A 90 4.47 -0.17 -0.54
N SER A 91 5.49 -1.00 -0.41
CA SER A 91 6.44 -1.31 -1.49
C SER A 91 5.81 -1.96 -2.73
N VAL A 92 4.62 -2.55 -2.60
CA VAL A 92 3.91 -3.20 -3.72
C VAL A 92 3.06 -2.19 -4.50
N TRP A 93 2.34 -1.31 -3.81
CA TRP A 93 1.31 -0.46 -4.41
C TRP A 93 1.67 1.02 -4.54
N TRP A 94 2.66 1.50 -3.77
CA TRP A 94 3.02 2.92 -3.73
C TRP A 94 3.44 3.49 -5.09
N GLY A 95 4.25 2.75 -5.86
CA GLY A 95 4.72 3.17 -7.19
C GLY A 95 3.61 3.26 -8.26
N PHE A 96 2.46 2.66 -8.00
CA PHE A 96 1.29 2.69 -8.89
C PHE A 96 0.25 3.72 -8.47
N ALA A 97 0.42 4.35 -7.31
CA ALA A 97 -0.51 5.34 -6.79
C ALA A 97 -0.46 6.64 -7.62
N THR A 98 -1.62 7.20 -7.87
CA THR A 98 -1.76 8.48 -8.58
C THR A 98 -1.33 9.65 -7.69
N VAL A 99 -1.02 10.80 -8.31
CA VAL A 99 -0.69 12.04 -7.59
C VAL A 99 -1.80 12.44 -6.60
N GLY A 100 -3.07 12.22 -6.96
CA GLY A 100 -4.21 12.48 -6.07
C GLY A 100 -4.20 11.59 -4.83
N GLU A 101 -3.88 10.31 -5.00
CA GLU A 101 -3.77 9.33 -3.91
C GLU A 101 -2.58 9.64 -3.00
N HIS A 102 -1.44 10.02 -3.55
CA HIS A 102 -0.29 10.52 -2.78
C HIS A 102 -0.68 11.73 -1.90
N LYS A 103 -1.36 12.73 -2.48
CA LYS A 103 -1.85 13.90 -1.74
C LYS A 103 -2.81 13.50 -0.62
N ARG A 104 -3.70 12.53 -0.85
CA ARG A 104 -4.65 12.02 0.17
C ARG A 104 -3.93 11.35 1.34
N LEU A 105 -2.97 10.46 1.06
CA LEU A 105 -2.19 9.74 2.08
C LEU A 105 -1.34 10.72 2.92
N ASN A 106 -0.64 11.65 2.29
CA ASN A 106 0.07 12.73 2.99
C ASN A 106 -0.88 13.62 3.80
N GLY A 107 -2.11 13.84 3.30
CA GLY A 107 -3.17 14.54 4.02
C GLY A 107 -3.60 13.84 5.30
N ILE A 108 -3.64 12.52 5.32
CA ILE A 108 -3.91 11.72 6.52
C ILE A 108 -2.78 11.89 7.54
N MET A 109 -1.51 11.81 7.11
CA MET A 109 -0.37 12.05 8.00
C MET A 109 -0.47 13.42 8.69
N ARG A 110 -0.72 14.47 7.93
CA ARG A 110 -0.91 15.84 8.49
C ARG A 110 -2.08 15.92 9.48
N LYS A 111 -3.19 15.19 9.21
CA LYS A 111 -4.35 15.13 10.12
C LYS A 111 -4.05 14.35 11.41
N MET A 112 -3.06 13.48 11.44
CA MET A 112 -2.58 12.80 12.65
C MET A 112 -1.56 13.64 13.42
N THR A 113 -0.73 14.42 12.72
CA THR A 113 0.29 15.27 13.36
C THR A 113 -0.33 16.51 14.02
N ARG A 114 -1.29 17.19 13.36
CA ARG A 114 -1.90 18.42 13.88
C ARG A 114 -2.50 18.30 15.30
N PRO A 115 -3.30 17.27 15.64
CA PRO A 115 -3.83 17.10 16.99
C PRO A 115 -2.84 16.41 17.95
N GLY A 116 -1.58 16.22 17.54
CA GLY A 116 -0.55 15.60 18.39
C GLY A 116 -0.66 14.08 18.53
N PHE A 117 -1.34 13.39 17.61
CA PHE A 117 -1.34 11.92 17.60
C PHE A 117 0.00 11.35 17.13
N LEU A 118 0.78 12.14 16.38
CA LEU A 118 2.14 11.83 15.99
C LEU A 118 3.06 13.02 16.31
N PRO A 119 4.37 12.78 16.52
CA PRO A 119 5.35 13.86 16.69
C PRO A 119 5.38 14.78 15.48
N ALA A 120 5.75 16.05 15.69
CA ALA A 120 5.83 17.04 14.62
C ALA A 120 6.91 16.72 13.57
N ASP A 121 7.96 16.03 13.99
CA ASP A 121 9.12 15.63 13.18
C ASP A 121 8.93 14.29 12.44
N VAL A 122 7.71 13.68 12.53
CA VAL A 122 7.44 12.43 11.83
C VAL A 122 7.63 12.60 10.32
N PRO A 123 8.35 11.67 9.66
CA PRO A 123 8.57 11.74 8.22
C PRO A 123 7.25 11.75 7.43
N SER A 124 7.24 12.38 6.26
CA SER A 124 6.10 12.32 5.35
C SER A 124 5.80 10.87 4.92
N PHE A 125 4.58 10.63 4.46
CA PHE A 125 4.19 9.31 3.96
C PHE A 125 5.10 8.85 2.81
N ASP A 126 5.43 9.75 1.89
CA ASP A 126 6.36 9.50 0.78
C ASP A 126 7.71 9.00 1.28
N LYS A 127 8.26 9.62 2.33
CA LYS A 127 9.55 9.23 2.90
C LYS A 127 9.51 7.84 3.56
N HIS A 128 8.40 7.52 4.22
CA HIS A 128 8.18 6.16 4.76
C HIS A 128 8.14 5.10 3.67
N CYS A 129 7.38 5.35 2.60
CA CYS A 129 7.25 4.43 1.47
C CYS A 129 8.57 4.26 0.71
N SER A 130 9.30 5.36 0.44
CA SER A 130 10.61 5.31 -0.20
C SER A 130 11.61 4.50 0.61
N ARG A 131 11.60 4.64 1.94
CA ARG A 131 12.44 3.84 2.84
C ARG A 131 12.08 2.36 2.79
N ALA A 132 10.79 2.03 2.85
CA ALA A 132 10.31 0.65 2.76
C ALA A 132 10.73 0.01 1.42
N TYR A 133 10.58 0.75 0.32
CA TYR A 133 10.99 0.32 -1.01
C TYR A 133 12.50 0.07 -1.10
N SER A 134 13.34 1.00 -0.63
CA SER A 134 14.80 0.86 -0.61
C SER A 134 15.24 -0.33 0.25
N THR A 135 14.59 -0.55 1.40
CA THR A 135 14.88 -1.69 2.28
C THR A 135 14.55 -3.00 1.60
N LEU A 136 13.37 -3.10 0.96
CA LEU A 136 12.98 -4.29 0.20
C LEU A 136 13.95 -4.56 -0.94
N PHE A 137 14.28 -3.54 -1.73
CA PHE A 137 15.21 -3.69 -2.86
C PHE A 137 16.59 -4.17 -2.40
N ARG A 138 17.11 -3.60 -1.31
CA ARG A 138 18.37 -4.03 -0.72
C ARG A 138 18.29 -5.48 -0.23
N SER A 139 17.20 -5.89 0.42
CA SER A 139 17.05 -7.27 0.89
C SER A 139 16.98 -8.27 -0.26
N ILE A 140 16.37 -7.92 -1.39
CA ILE A 140 16.33 -8.74 -2.60
C ILE A 140 17.74 -8.89 -3.21
N LEU A 141 18.50 -7.78 -3.30
CA LEU A 141 19.85 -7.80 -3.84
C LEU A 141 20.84 -8.62 -2.99
N LEU A 142 20.65 -8.62 -1.67
CA LEU A 142 21.53 -9.33 -0.73
C LEU A 142 21.11 -10.78 -0.50
N ASN A 143 19.96 -11.21 -0.99
CA ASN A 143 19.48 -12.57 -0.80
C ASN A 143 19.89 -13.48 -1.96
N PRO A 144 20.82 -14.42 -1.76
CA PRO A 144 21.29 -15.32 -2.81
C PRO A 144 20.19 -16.24 -3.37
N CYS A 145 19.12 -16.48 -2.61
CA CYS A 145 17.98 -17.28 -3.06
C CYS A 145 17.07 -16.53 -4.06
N HIS A 146 17.22 -15.21 -4.22
CA HIS A 146 16.51 -14.40 -5.22
C HIS A 146 17.27 -14.29 -6.57
N PHE A 147 18.16 -15.22 -6.87
CA PHE A 147 19.02 -15.21 -8.04
C PHE A 147 18.27 -15.05 -9.37
N GLN A 148 17.07 -15.58 -9.50
CA GLN A 148 16.24 -15.40 -10.71
C GLN A 148 15.88 -13.94 -10.98
N PHE A 149 15.67 -13.13 -9.94
CA PHE A 149 15.36 -11.71 -10.08
C PHE A 149 16.58 -10.89 -10.51
N ILE A 150 17.77 -11.25 -10.02
CA ILE A 150 19.03 -10.59 -10.40
C ILE A 150 19.37 -10.88 -11.86
N HIS A 151 19.05 -12.06 -12.37
CA HIS A 151 19.28 -12.42 -13.77
C HIS A 151 18.41 -11.59 -14.72
N ILE A 152 17.14 -11.35 -14.38
CA ILE A 152 16.23 -10.52 -15.17
C ILE A 152 16.70 -9.06 -15.20
N ILE A 153 17.14 -8.52 -14.06
CA ILE A 153 17.65 -7.14 -13.98
C ILE A 153 18.98 -7.04 -14.77
N LYS A 154 19.91 -7.97 -14.61
CA LYS A 154 21.17 -7.94 -15.35
C LYS A 154 20.98 -8.06 -16.86
N SER A 155 20.07 -8.91 -17.32
CA SER A 155 19.79 -9.04 -18.77
C SER A 155 19.17 -7.77 -19.36
N HIS A 156 18.42 -7.01 -18.57
CA HIS A 156 17.81 -5.75 -19.03
C HIS A 156 18.79 -4.57 -19.04
N PHE A 157 19.77 -4.55 -18.12
CA PHE A 157 20.81 -3.52 -18.06
C PHE A 157 22.03 -3.80 -18.94
N SER A 158 22.19 -5.02 -19.47
CA SER A 158 23.25 -5.35 -20.44
C SER A 158 22.89 -4.99 -21.89
N GLN A 159 21.71 -4.45 -22.14
CA GLN A 159 21.25 -4.01 -23.46
C GLN A 159 21.18 -2.48 -23.60
N ILE A 160 21.67 -1.73 -22.63
CA ILE A 160 21.89 -0.28 -22.69
C ILE A 160 23.37 0.00 -22.69
#